data_acfcd29d7b26f42d797d26955542fa01
#
_entry.id   acfcd29d7b26f42d797d26955542fa01
#
_cell.length_a   1.000
_cell.length_b   1.000
_cell.length_c   1.000
_cell.angle_alpha   90.00
_cell.angle_beta   90.00
_cell.angle_gamma   90.00
#
_symmetry.space_group_name_H-M   'P 1'
#
loop_
_entity.id
_entity.type
_entity.pdbx_description
1 polymer ?
#
loop_
_entity_poly.entity_id
_entity_poly.type
_entity_poly.pdbx_seq_one_letter_code
_entity_poly.pdbx_strand_id
1 'polypeptide(L)'
;DTRNVLLALNIADDYFKAKKQGDSLESDIELKDKEMYDLKHELISVQIKLENAEKELAKMKEENNDLQMQIVKLETEMKNRRK
;
A
#
# COMPACT_ATOMS: atom_id res chain seq x y z
N ASP A 1 57.51 -21.19 6.06
CA ASP A 1 56.85 -22.14 6.92
C ASP A 1 55.47 -22.51 6.41
N THR A 2 55.24 -23.78 6.22
CA THR A 2 53.96 -24.32 5.68
C THR A 2 52.77 -23.97 6.55
N ARG A 3 52.92 -23.96 7.87
CA ARG A 3 51.87 -23.60 8.83
C ARG A 3 51.42 -22.16 8.65
N ASN A 4 52.34 -21.22 8.50
CA ASN A 4 52.01 -19.80 8.33
C ASN A 4 51.35 -19.55 6.98
N VAL A 5 51.73 -20.28 5.96
CA VAL A 5 51.08 -20.18 4.63
C VAL A 5 49.65 -20.71 4.70
N LEU A 6 49.43 -21.85 5.35
CA LEU A 6 48.08 -22.40 5.51
C LEU A 6 47.17 -21.46 6.34
N LEU A 7 47.71 -20.88 7.41
CA LEU A 7 46.96 -19.94 8.25
C LEU A 7 46.58 -18.69 7.45
N ALA A 8 47.53 -18.15 6.68
CA ALA A 8 47.28 -16.98 5.84
C ALA A 8 46.19 -17.28 4.78
N LEU A 9 46.24 -18.47 4.18
CA LEU A 9 45.24 -18.89 3.19
C LEU A 9 43.83 -19.05 3.84
N ASN A 10 43.76 -19.59 5.04
CA ASN A 10 42.51 -19.73 5.77
C ASN A 10 41.93 -18.37 6.12
N ILE A 11 42.76 -17.43 6.57
CA ILE A 11 42.32 -16.07 6.89
C ILE A 11 41.81 -15.37 5.63
N ALA A 12 42.49 -15.49 4.52
CA ALA A 12 42.08 -14.92 3.24
C ALA A 12 40.73 -15.49 2.79
N ASP A 13 40.57 -16.82 2.91
CA ASP A 13 39.33 -17.51 2.54
C ASP A 13 38.16 -17.05 3.39
N ASP A 14 38.35 -16.92 4.71
CA ASP A 14 37.33 -16.43 5.63
C ASP A 14 36.95 -14.96 5.33
N TYR A 15 37.94 -14.15 4.98
CA TYR A 15 37.71 -12.77 4.56
C TYR A 15 36.86 -12.69 3.30
N PHE A 16 37.17 -13.49 2.30
CA PHE A 16 36.41 -13.54 1.04
C PHE A 16 34.97 -13.99 1.28
N LYS A 17 34.76 -15.00 2.12
CA LYS A 17 33.44 -15.51 2.47
C LYS A 17 32.62 -14.43 3.20
N ALA A 18 33.23 -13.75 4.17
CA ALA A 18 32.58 -12.69 4.93
C ALA A 18 32.22 -11.51 4.03
N LYS A 19 33.11 -11.12 3.13
CA LYS A 19 32.87 -10.05 2.17
C LYS A 19 31.73 -10.40 1.23
N LYS A 20 31.70 -11.61 0.72
CA LYS A 20 30.64 -12.10 -0.17
C LYS A 20 29.28 -12.10 0.53
N GLN A 21 29.24 -12.53 1.79
CA GLN A 21 28.03 -12.49 2.60
C GLN A 21 27.56 -11.06 2.85
N GLY A 22 28.50 -10.16 3.16
CA GLY A 22 28.22 -8.74 3.37
C GLY A 22 27.65 -8.09 2.12
N ASP A 23 28.23 -8.36 0.95
CA ASP A 23 27.74 -7.83 -0.33
C ASP A 23 26.34 -8.36 -0.64
N SER A 24 26.08 -9.64 -0.36
CA SER A 24 24.76 -10.26 -0.54
C SER A 24 23.73 -9.62 0.37
N LEU A 25 24.05 -9.40 1.63
CA LEU A 25 23.17 -8.73 2.60
C LEU A 25 22.87 -7.29 2.18
N GLU A 26 23.87 -6.57 1.72
CA GLU A 26 23.71 -5.21 1.23
C GLU A 26 22.76 -5.15 0.05
N SER A 27 22.92 -6.07 -0.89
CA SER A 27 22.02 -6.22 -2.04
C SER A 27 20.58 -6.52 -1.60
N ASP A 28 20.41 -7.40 -0.62
CA ASP A 28 19.09 -7.75 -0.07
C ASP A 28 18.43 -6.54 0.61
N ILE A 29 19.22 -5.74 1.35
CA ILE A 29 18.74 -4.52 1.99
C ILE A 29 18.25 -3.52 0.94
N GLU A 30 19.01 -3.32 -0.13
CA GLU A 30 18.62 -2.42 -1.23
C GLU A 30 17.32 -2.87 -1.88
N LEU A 31 17.16 -4.17 -2.12
CA LEU A 31 15.93 -4.73 -2.67
C LEU A 31 14.74 -4.51 -1.75
N LYS A 32 14.94 -4.73 -0.46
CA LYS A 32 13.86 -4.53 0.53
C LYS A 32 13.48 -3.06 0.68
N ASP A 33 14.45 -2.16 0.63
CA ASP A 33 14.19 -0.72 0.67
C ASP A 33 13.37 -0.29 -0.54
N LYS A 34 13.66 -0.83 -1.71
CA LYS A 34 12.90 -0.57 -2.92
C LYS A 34 11.47 -1.10 -2.81
N GLU A 35 11.31 -2.32 -2.31
CA GLU A 35 9.99 -2.92 -2.07
C GLU A 35 9.17 -2.08 -1.09
N MET A 36 9.79 -1.60 -0.01
CA MET A 36 9.12 -0.72 0.96
C MET A 36 8.69 0.60 0.32
N TYR A 37 9.54 1.17 -0.51
CA TYR A 37 9.22 2.39 -1.23
C TYR A 37 8.00 2.19 -2.13
N ASP A 38 8.01 1.12 -2.91
CA ASP A 38 6.90 0.80 -3.81
C ASP A 38 5.60 0.53 -3.04
N LEU A 39 5.69 -0.19 -1.92
CA LEU A 39 4.53 -0.47 -1.06
C LEU A 39 3.95 0.80 -0.45
N LYS A 40 4.78 1.74 -0.01
CA LYS A 40 4.33 3.03 0.52
C LYS A 40 3.58 3.83 -0.53
N HIS A 41 4.08 3.85 -1.77
CA HIS A 41 3.41 4.53 -2.87
C HIS A 41 2.08 3.87 -3.22
N GLU A 42 2.04 2.55 -3.24
CA GLU A 42 0.82 1.80 -3.46
C GLU A 42 -0.21 2.06 -2.36
N LEU A 43 0.23 2.09 -1.10
CA LEU A 43 -0.62 2.39 0.03
C LEU A 43 -1.25 3.78 -0.09
N ILE A 44 -0.46 4.79 -0.42
CA ILE A 44 -0.96 6.16 -0.62
C ILE A 44 -1.98 6.18 -1.75
N SER A 45 -1.71 5.50 -2.86
CA SER A 45 -2.64 5.42 -3.99
C SER A 45 -3.97 4.80 -3.58
N VAL A 46 -3.94 3.70 -2.83
CA VAL A 46 -5.13 3.02 -2.32
C VAL A 46 -5.90 3.90 -1.35
N GLN A 47 -5.20 4.61 -0.47
CA GLN A 47 -5.84 5.54 0.49
C GLN A 47 -6.57 6.66 -0.23
N ILE A 48 -5.99 7.22 -1.28
CA ILE A 48 -6.63 8.26 -2.09
C ILE A 48 -7.89 7.71 -2.77
N LYS A 49 -7.80 6.51 -3.33
CA LYS A 49 -8.96 5.85 -3.96
C LYS A 49 -10.07 5.60 -2.97
N LEU A 50 -9.72 5.18 -1.76
CA LEU A 50 -10.68 4.94 -0.69
C LEU A 50 -11.38 6.23 -0.27
N GLU A 51 -10.63 7.31 -0.06
CA GLU A 51 -11.19 8.61 0.29
C GLU A 51 -12.15 9.12 -0.79
N ASN A 52 -11.77 8.97 -2.05
CA ASN A 52 -12.61 9.38 -3.17
C ASN A 52 -13.89 8.53 -3.24
N ALA A 53 -13.79 7.24 -3.01
CA ALA A 53 -14.96 6.35 -2.97
C ALA A 53 -15.89 6.69 -1.81
N GLU A 54 -15.36 7.03 -0.64
CA GLU A 54 -16.15 7.44 0.52
C GLU A 54 -16.89 8.76 0.26
N LYS A 55 -16.23 9.72 -0.38
CA LYS A 55 -16.86 10.99 -0.76
C LYS A 55 -17.98 10.77 -1.77
N GLU A 56 -17.76 9.93 -2.75
CA GLU A 56 -18.75 9.59 -3.76
C GLU A 56 -19.95 8.88 -3.13
N LEU A 57 -19.69 7.96 -2.21
CA LEU A 57 -20.75 7.25 -1.49
C LEU A 57 -21.59 8.22 -0.64
N ALA A 58 -20.96 9.15 0.06
CA ALA A 58 -21.66 10.16 0.85
C ALA A 58 -22.54 11.04 -0.05
N LYS A 59 -22.04 11.43 -1.21
CA LYS A 59 -22.79 12.19 -2.19
C LYS A 59 -24.00 11.43 -2.71
N MET A 60 -23.82 10.16 -3.04
CA MET A 60 -24.92 9.31 -3.50
C MET A 60 -26.00 9.10 -2.43
N LYS A 61 -25.60 8.97 -1.18
CA LYS A 61 -26.54 8.84 -0.06
C LYS A 61 -27.38 10.12 0.11
N GLU A 62 -26.75 11.27 -0.01
CA GLU A 62 -27.43 12.55 0.06
C GLU A 62 -28.43 12.70 -1.09
N GLU A 63 -28.00 12.42 -2.31
CA GLU A 63 -28.86 12.44 -3.50
C GLU A 63 -30.04 11.47 -3.35
N ASN A 64 -29.78 10.28 -2.82
CA ASN A 64 -30.81 9.29 -2.59
C ASN A 64 -31.84 9.77 -1.57
N ASN A 65 -31.39 10.37 -0.47
CA ASN A 65 -32.29 10.95 0.53
C ASN A 65 -33.13 12.07 -0.07
N ASP A 66 -32.54 12.94 -0.87
CA ASP A 66 -33.25 14.04 -1.54
C ASP A 66 -34.32 13.49 -2.50
N LEU A 67 -33.98 12.45 -3.26
CA LEU A 67 -34.93 11.79 -4.17
C LEU A 67 -36.08 11.14 -3.40
N GLN A 68 -35.79 10.49 -2.28
CA GLN A 68 -36.82 9.90 -1.42
C GLN A 68 -37.78 10.97 -0.88
N MET A 69 -37.24 12.12 -0.46
CA MET A 69 -38.04 13.24 -0.01
C MET A 69 -38.95 13.79 -1.12
N GLN A 70 -38.43 13.87 -2.35
CA GLN A 70 -39.19 14.29 -3.51
C GLN A 70 -40.32 13.30 -3.83
N ILE A 71 -40.06 12.01 -3.71
CA ILE A 71 -41.05 10.96 -3.94
C ILE A 71 -42.18 11.08 -2.90
N VAL A 72 -41.84 11.24 -1.62
CA VAL A 72 -42.84 11.44 -0.54
C VAL A 72 -43.68 12.68 -0.78
N LYS A 73 -43.04 13.76 -1.18
CA LYS A 73 -43.74 15.02 -1.48
C LYS A 73 -44.73 14.85 -2.63
N LEU A 74 -44.29 14.19 -3.71
CA LEU A 74 -45.16 13.93 -4.85
C LEU A 74 -46.31 12.99 -4.52
N GLU A 75 -46.08 11.95 -3.73
CA GLU A 75 -47.13 11.05 -3.27
C GLU A 75 -48.18 11.80 -2.40
N THR A 76 -47.72 12.68 -1.53
CA THR A 76 -48.58 13.48 -0.70
C THR A 76 -49.44 14.44 -1.55
N GLU A 77 -48.86 15.08 -2.55
CA GLU A 77 -49.58 15.95 -3.49
C GLU A 77 -50.62 15.16 -4.29
N MET A 78 -50.29 13.95 -4.74
CA MET A 78 -51.21 13.07 -5.45
C MET A 78 -52.42 12.69 -4.56
N LYS A 79 -52.17 12.34 -3.30
CA LYS A 79 -53.25 12.06 -2.34
C LYS A 79 -54.16 13.25 -2.12
N ASN A 80 -53.59 14.43 -2.02
CA ASN A 80 -54.37 15.66 -1.84
C ASN A 80 -55.25 16.01 -3.06
N ARG A 81 -54.75 15.72 -4.26
CA ARG A 81 -55.51 15.91 -5.51
C ARG A 81 -56.68 14.95 -5.67
N ARG A 82 -56.56 13.75 -5.08
CA ARG A 82 -57.63 12.75 -5.13
C ARG A 82 -58.78 13.02 -4.16
N LYS A 83 -58.55 13.89 -3.20
CA LYS A 83 -59.58 14.37 -2.30
C LYS A 83 -60.38 15.49 -2.96
#